data_0b9baf59cd3becc15e435dd8ed1e8965
#
_entry.id   0b9baf59cd3becc15e435dd8ed1e8965
#
_cell.length_a   1.000
_cell.length_b   1.000
_cell.length_c   1.000
_cell.angle_alpha   90.00
_cell.angle_beta   90.00
_cell.angle_gamma   90.00
#
_symmetry.space_group_name_H-M   'P 1'
#
loop_
_entity.id
_entity.type
_entity.pdbx_description
1 polymer ?
#
loop_
_entity_poly.entity_id
_entity_poly.type
_entity_poly.pdbx_seq_one_letter_code
_entity_poly.pdbx_strand_id
1 'polypeptide(L)'
;ISCSLVGSEMCIRDSPKVYTPKKNADDYKDDYMSRAHWVNALMGGSERMPDSTGLRIPVDMALAFHSDAGVRLNDETIGTLGIFYTRENKGRFEGGADRYRSRDLTDIVMTQIVSDIRRTCEPEWNRRGLWNRAYYEARVPGAPTMLLELLSHQNFADMRYGSDPRFKFLVSRAIYKGILQYISSQYELPYVVQPLPVESLAAEFAADGKVAVSWSPVMDSLETTAAPTGYVVYTRIDDGGFDNGRYTDKPYLLSEQEPGRIY
;
A
#
# COMPACT_ATOMS: atom_id res chain seq x y z
N ILE A 1 7.11 -7.54 -19.18
CA ILE A 1 5.79 -8.13 -18.88
C ILE A 1 5.47 -7.75 -17.46
N SER A 2 4.49 -6.88 -17.30
CA SER A 2 3.99 -6.49 -15.98
C SER A 2 3.23 -7.66 -15.35
N CYS A 3 3.82 -8.33 -14.36
CA CYS A 3 3.14 -9.39 -13.60
C CYS A 3 1.93 -8.92 -12.77
N SER A 4 1.65 -7.62 -12.77
CA SER A 4 0.50 -7.05 -12.05
C SER A 4 -0.84 -7.33 -12.73
N LEU A 5 -0.83 -7.77 -13.98
CA LEU A 5 -2.05 -8.00 -14.77
C LEU A 5 -2.62 -9.42 -14.65
N VAL A 6 -1.82 -10.42 -14.24
CA VAL A 6 -2.27 -11.82 -14.23
C VAL A 6 -3.41 -12.09 -13.25
N GLY A 7 -3.48 -11.37 -12.13
CA GLY A 7 -4.61 -11.47 -11.19
C GLY A 7 -5.83 -10.65 -11.63
N SER A 8 -5.61 -9.57 -12.37
CA SER A 8 -6.67 -8.68 -12.83
C SER A 8 -7.38 -9.21 -14.07
N GLU A 9 -6.70 -9.93 -14.95
CA GLU A 9 -7.34 -10.54 -16.13
C GLU A 9 -8.44 -11.56 -15.79
N MET A 10 -8.34 -12.23 -14.66
CA MET A 10 -9.40 -13.15 -14.19
C MET A 10 -10.64 -12.44 -13.67
N CYS A 11 -10.51 -11.21 -13.19
CA CYS A 11 -11.62 -10.39 -12.73
C CYS A 11 -12.16 -9.46 -13.80
N ILE A 12 -11.39 -9.18 -14.83
CA ILE A 12 -11.68 -8.23 -15.89
C ILE A 12 -12.13 -9.02 -17.14
N ARG A 13 -13.31 -9.54 -17.13
CA ARG A 13 -14.08 -9.74 -18.38
C ARG A 13 -14.56 -8.38 -18.88
N ASP A 14 -13.67 -7.40 -18.82
CA ASP A 14 -14.00 -6.01 -18.93
C ASP A 14 -13.90 -5.53 -20.36
N SER A 15 -14.55 -4.41 -20.59
CA SER A 15 -14.55 -3.73 -21.86
C SER A 15 -13.14 -3.55 -22.40
N PRO A 16 -12.86 -3.84 -23.68
CA PRO A 16 -11.60 -3.47 -24.33
C PRO A 16 -11.21 -2.01 -24.14
N LYS A 17 -12.17 -1.12 -23.84
CA LYS A 17 -11.91 0.27 -23.48
C LYS A 17 -11.05 0.42 -22.22
N VAL A 18 -11.05 -0.57 -21.31
CA VAL A 18 -10.26 -0.55 -20.08
C VAL A 18 -8.83 -1.00 -20.34
N TYR A 19 -8.61 -2.17 -20.90
CA TYR A 19 -7.29 -2.80 -21.00
C TYR A 19 -6.59 -2.59 -22.36
N THR A 20 -7.32 -2.23 -23.41
CA THR A 20 -6.74 -1.88 -24.71
C THR A 20 -7.27 -0.54 -25.25
N PRO A 21 -7.06 0.57 -24.52
CA PRO A 21 -7.58 1.87 -24.92
C PRO A 21 -7.04 2.34 -26.28
N LYS A 22 -5.92 1.79 -26.74
CA LYS A 22 -5.32 1.99 -28.08
C LYS A 22 -5.57 0.81 -29.02
N LYS A 23 -6.44 -0.15 -28.65
CA LYS A 23 -6.83 -1.30 -29.48
C LYS A 23 -5.65 -2.15 -29.95
N ASN A 24 -4.67 -2.38 -29.08
CA ASN A 24 -3.42 -3.08 -29.35
C ASN A 24 -2.53 -2.45 -30.45
N ALA A 25 -2.75 -1.18 -30.77
CA ALA A 25 -1.90 -0.47 -31.72
C ALA A 25 -0.61 0.08 -31.09
N ASP A 26 -0.56 0.16 -29.75
CA ASP A 26 0.58 0.66 -29.00
C ASP A 26 0.54 0.07 -27.57
N ASP A 27 1.25 -1.05 -27.37
CA ASP A 27 1.28 -1.80 -26.11
C ASP A 27 1.73 -0.94 -24.93
N TYR A 28 2.70 -0.06 -25.13
CA TYR A 28 3.17 0.82 -24.06
C TYR A 28 2.08 1.78 -23.59
N LYS A 29 1.31 2.33 -24.53
CA LYS A 29 0.18 3.19 -24.19
C LYS A 29 -1.00 2.42 -23.61
N ASP A 30 -1.28 1.23 -24.13
CA ASP A 30 -2.32 0.38 -23.59
C ASP A 30 -2.00 0.01 -22.12
N ASP A 31 -0.74 -0.31 -21.80
CA ASP A 31 -0.31 -0.62 -20.44
C ASP A 31 -0.57 0.52 -19.45
N TYR A 32 0.07 1.68 -19.62
CA TYR A 32 -0.06 2.75 -18.61
C TYR A 32 -1.45 3.41 -18.56
N MET A 33 -2.17 3.42 -19.70
CA MET A 33 -3.53 3.97 -19.74
C MET A 33 -4.55 3.05 -19.07
N SER A 34 -4.40 1.73 -19.25
CA SER A 34 -5.30 0.73 -18.67
C SER A 34 -5.40 0.83 -17.15
N ARG A 35 -4.31 1.13 -16.47
CA ARG A 35 -4.26 1.28 -15.01
C ARG A 35 -5.24 2.34 -14.49
N ALA A 36 -5.25 3.51 -15.13
CA ALA A 36 -6.16 4.59 -14.77
C ALA A 36 -7.62 4.30 -15.17
N HIS A 37 -7.83 3.68 -16.33
CA HIS A 37 -9.16 3.26 -16.76
C HIS A 37 -9.75 2.17 -15.88
N TRP A 38 -8.89 1.29 -15.35
CA TRP A 38 -9.33 0.25 -14.43
C TRP A 38 -9.86 0.83 -13.11
N VAL A 39 -9.19 1.83 -12.52
CA VAL A 39 -9.70 2.56 -11.35
C VAL A 39 -11.11 3.09 -11.63
N ASN A 40 -11.30 3.74 -12.78
CA ASN A 40 -12.60 4.29 -13.17
C ASN A 40 -13.66 3.21 -13.40
N ALA A 41 -13.28 2.06 -13.97
CA ALA A 41 -14.19 0.92 -14.14
C ALA A 41 -14.66 0.34 -12.81
N LEU A 42 -13.78 0.28 -11.80
CA LEU A 42 -14.15 -0.11 -10.44
C LEU A 42 -15.15 0.87 -9.82
N MET A 43 -14.91 2.16 -9.97
CA MET A 43 -15.72 3.22 -9.36
C MET A 43 -17.12 3.37 -9.99
N GLY A 44 -17.26 3.12 -11.28
CA GLY A 44 -18.51 3.30 -11.98
C GLY A 44 -18.58 4.56 -12.83
N GLY A 45 -17.79 4.60 -13.87
CA GLY A 45 -17.74 5.70 -14.83
C GLY A 45 -16.90 6.90 -14.37
N SER A 46 -16.54 7.69 -15.34
CA SER A 46 -15.84 8.96 -15.14
C SER A 46 -15.94 9.78 -16.44
N GLU A 47 -15.46 11.02 -16.42
CA GLU A 47 -15.37 11.84 -17.63
C GLU A 47 -14.68 11.11 -18.81
N ARG A 48 -13.70 10.26 -18.52
CA ARG A 48 -12.98 9.46 -19.54
C ARG A 48 -13.69 8.16 -19.93
N MET A 49 -14.65 7.72 -19.13
CA MET A 49 -15.46 6.52 -19.38
C MET A 49 -16.92 6.79 -19.01
N PRO A 50 -17.59 7.75 -19.68
CA PRO A 50 -18.92 8.20 -19.28
C PRO A 50 -20.00 7.12 -19.46
N ASP A 51 -19.78 6.17 -20.35
CA ASP A 51 -20.73 5.08 -20.64
C ASP A 51 -20.54 3.87 -19.71
N SER A 52 -19.55 3.91 -18.82
CA SER A 52 -19.27 2.81 -17.91
C SER A 52 -20.06 2.97 -16.63
N THR A 53 -20.95 2.04 -16.36
CA THR A 53 -21.60 1.93 -15.04
C THR A 53 -20.63 1.38 -13.99
N GLY A 54 -19.49 0.81 -14.41
CA GLY A 54 -18.49 0.18 -13.56
C GLY A 54 -19.06 -0.79 -12.54
N LEU A 55 -18.25 -1.18 -11.59
CA LEU A 55 -18.66 -2.07 -10.49
C LEU A 55 -19.24 -1.31 -9.28
N ARG A 56 -19.22 0.01 -9.32
CA ARG A 56 -19.68 0.90 -8.23
C ARG A 56 -19.01 0.61 -6.88
N ILE A 57 -17.75 0.19 -6.93
CA ILE A 57 -16.95 -0.02 -5.73
C ILE A 57 -16.50 1.36 -5.25
N PRO A 58 -16.75 1.74 -3.99
CA PRO A 58 -16.25 3.00 -3.45
C PRO A 58 -14.71 2.96 -3.38
N VAL A 59 -14.06 3.91 -4.04
CA VAL A 59 -12.61 4.06 -4.06
C VAL A 59 -12.26 5.42 -3.47
N ASP A 60 -11.61 5.43 -2.33
CA ASP A 60 -11.24 6.66 -1.62
C ASP A 60 -10.01 7.33 -2.24
N MET A 61 -9.10 6.53 -2.76
CA MET A 61 -7.85 7.00 -3.38
C MET A 61 -7.24 5.93 -4.30
N ALA A 62 -6.34 6.36 -5.17
CA ALA A 62 -5.50 5.48 -5.97
C ALA A 62 -4.02 5.82 -5.79
N LEU A 63 -3.18 4.79 -5.80
CA LEU A 63 -1.72 4.89 -5.75
C LEU A 63 -1.11 4.22 -6.98
N ALA A 64 -0.43 4.99 -7.82
CA ALA A 64 0.44 4.47 -8.87
C ALA A 64 1.87 4.38 -8.30
N PHE A 65 2.35 3.15 -8.10
CA PHE A 65 3.65 2.89 -7.50
C PHE A 65 4.70 2.62 -8.58
N HIS A 66 5.69 3.50 -8.67
CA HIS A 66 6.73 3.48 -9.69
C HIS A 66 8.14 3.57 -9.10
N SER A 67 9.12 3.31 -9.96
CA SER A 67 10.52 3.66 -9.76
C SER A 67 11.01 4.47 -10.96
N ASP A 68 11.74 5.54 -10.69
CA ASP A 68 12.32 6.45 -11.68
C ASP A 68 13.54 5.83 -12.38
N ALA A 69 13.99 6.45 -13.47
CA ALA A 69 15.17 6.07 -14.26
C ALA A 69 16.31 7.12 -14.22
N GLY A 70 16.27 8.03 -13.23
CA GLY A 70 17.34 9.03 -13.04
C GLY A 70 18.65 8.41 -12.55
N VAL A 71 19.78 9.01 -12.93
CA VAL A 71 21.13 8.56 -12.53
C VAL A 71 21.91 9.72 -11.94
N ARG A 72 22.68 9.46 -10.88
CA ARG A 72 23.75 10.33 -10.37
C ARG A 72 25.07 9.57 -10.33
N LEU A 73 26.16 10.22 -10.68
CA LEU A 73 27.48 9.59 -10.80
C LEU A 73 28.33 9.68 -9.52
N ASN A 74 27.84 10.37 -8.49
CA ASN A 74 28.56 10.71 -7.26
C ASN A 74 28.05 9.96 -6.02
N ASP A 75 27.50 8.76 -6.19
CA ASP A 75 26.91 7.95 -5.09
C ASP A 75 25.78 8.66 -4.29
N GLU A 76 25.26 9.76 -4.78
CA GLU A 76 24.10 10.41 -4.17
C GLU A 76 22.80 9.72 -4.57
N THR A 77 21.84 9.68 -3.64
CA THR A 77 20.51 9.17 -3.92
C THR A 77 19.73 10.12 -4.81
N ILE A 78 18.95 9.56 -5.74
CA ILE A 78 17.92 10.31 -6.45
C ILE A 78 16.77 10.61 -5.50
N GLY A 79 16.34 9.63 -4.72
CA GLY A 79 15.31 9.74 -3.70
C GLY A 79 13.88 9.74 -4.23
N THR A 80 12.96 10.21 -3.41
CA THR A 80 11.52 10.05 -3.62
C THR A 80 10.87 11.28 -4.22
N LEU A 81 10.02 11.06 -5.24
CA LEU A 81 9.22 12.09 -5.92
C LEU A 81 7.74 11.70 -5.86
N GLY A 82 6.87 12.65 -5.56
CA GLY A 82 5.42 12.51 -5.66
C GLY A 82 4.85 13.35 -6.80
N ILE A 83 3.99 12.73 -7.60
CA ILE A 83 3.33 13.39 -8.73
C ILE A 83 1.82 13.31 -8.53
N PHE A 84 1.14 14.42 -8.76
CA PHE A 84 -0.31 14.55 -8.72
C PHE A 84 -0.78 15.51 -9.80
N TYR A 85 -2.09 15.62 -10.01
CA TYR A 85 -2.63 16.60 -10.95
C TYR A 85 -3.94 17.22 -10.47
N THR A 86 -3.99 18.56 -10.40
CA THR A 86 -5.15 19.30 -9.86
C THR A 86 -6.00 20.01 -10.91
N ARG A 87 -5.57 20.08 -12.17
CA ARG A 87 -6.21 20.97 -13.18
C ARG A 87 -7.24 20.29 -14.06
N GLU A 88 -7.38 18.94 -14.00
CA GLU A 88 -8.38 18.23 -14.79
C GLU A 88 -9.77 18.63 -14.34
N ASN A 89 -10.72 18.68 -15.27
CA ASN A 89 -12.13 19.01 -15.01
C ASN A 89 -12.31 20.24 -14.10
N LYS A 90 -11.65 21.36 -14.45
CA LYS A 90 -11.69 22.63 -13.69
C LYS A 90 -11.31 22.47 -12.20
N GLY A 91 -10.45 21.53 -11.89
CA GLY A 91 -9.97 21.27 -10.53
C GLY A 91 -10.92 20.45 -9.65
N ARG A 92 -11.90 19.76 -10.24
CA ARG A 92 -12.88 18.96 -9.51
C ARG A 92 -12.90 17.53 -9.98
N PHE A 93 -13.21 16.62 -9.08
CA PHE A 93 -13.67 15.27 -9.40
C PHE A 93 -15.15 15.30 -9.80
N GLU A 94 -15.64 14.24 -10.44
CA GLU A 94 -17.03 14.16 -10.91
C GLU A 94 -18.05 14.34 -9.79
N GLY A 95 -17.77 13.82 -8.59
CA GLY A 95 -18.56 14.04 -7.38
C GLY A 95 -18.44 15.43 -6.76
N GLY A 96 -17.77 16.40 -7.42
CA GLY A 96 -17.61 17.80 -6.96
C GLY A 96 -16.46 18.02 -5.98
N ALA A 97 -15.82 16.98 -5.48
CA ALA A 97 -14.68 17.11 -4.57
C ALA A 97 -13.48 17.79 -5.25
N ASP A 98 -12.70 18.53 -4.48
CA ASP A 98 -11.53 19.25 -4.97
C ASP A 98 -10.37 18.31 -5.29
N ARG A 99 -9.70 18.52 -6.43
CA ARG A 99 -8.51 17.74 -6.82
C ARG A 99 -7.26 18.06 -5.99
N TYR A 100 -7.28 19.10 -5.16
CA TYR A 100 -6.25 19.30 -4.14
C TYR A 100 -6.14 18.15 -3.14
N ARG A 101 -7.17 17.34 -2.97
CA ARG A 101 -7.09 16.07 -2.22
C ARG A 101 -6.00 15.13 -2.74
N SER A 102 -5.70 15.14 -4.06
CA SER A 102 -4.56 14.41 -4.63
C SER A 102 -3.21 14.97 -4.16
N ARG A 103 -3.10 16.30 -4.04
CA ARG A 103 -1.90 16.93 -3.49
C ARG A 103 -1.71 16.57 -2.02
N ASP A 104 -2.77 16.64 -1.23
CA ASP A 104 -2.70 16.36 0.20
C ASP A 104 -2.34 14.88 0.46
N LEU A 105 -2.95 13.95 -0.28
CA LEU A 105 -2.56 12.54 -0.29
C LEU A 105 -1.06 12.37 -0.60
N THR A 106 -0.59 13.03 -1.66
CA THR A 106 0.81 12.92 -2.10
C THR A 106 1.77 13.47 -1.06
N ASP A 107 1.44 14.61 -0.45
CA ASP A 107 2.30 15.26 0.55
C ASP A 107 2.38 14.44 1.85
N ILE A 108 1.25 13.94 2.33
CA ILE A 108 1.18 13.12 3.55
C ILE A 108 1.98 11.83 3.36
N VAL A 109 1.73 11.09 2.28
CA VAL A 109 2.43 9.81 2.04
C VAL A 109 3.92 10.01 1.82
N MET A 110 4.33 11.00 1.02
CA MET A 110 5.74 11.32 0.84
C MET A 110 6.43 11.75 2.13
N THR A 111 5.78 12.56 2.94
CA THR A 111 6.32 13.04 4.22
C THR A 111 6.58 11.85 5.14
N GLN A 112 5.64 10.91 5.22
CA GLN A 112 5.80 9.69 6.01
C GLN A 112 6.96 8.82 5.52
N ILE A 113 7.03 8.56 4.20
CA ILE A 113 8.10 7.75 3.60
C ILE A 113 9.47 8.35 3.90
N VAL A 114 9.65 9.63 3.59
CA VAL A 114 10.95 10.30 3.75
C VAL A 114 11.34 10.41 5.21
N SER A 115 10.39 10.67 6.10
CA SER A 115 10.65 10.72 7.55
C SER A 115 11.13 9.37 8.08
N ASP A 116 10.47 8.28 7.72
CA ASP A 116 10.84 6.95 8.20
C ASP A 116 12.20 6.50 7.65
N ILE A 117 12.48 6.77 6.36
CA ILE A 117 13.79 6.46 5.76
C ILE A 117 14.90 7.25 6.46
N ARG A 118 14.72 8.55 6.69
CA ARG A 118 15.72 9.41 7.34
C ARG A 118 15.99 9.01 8.77
N ARG A 119 15.00 8.52 9.47
CA ARG A 119 15.15 8.09 10.87
C ARG A 119 15.82 6.73 11.02
N THR A 120 15.85 5.91 9.97
CA THR A 120 16.29 4.51 10.07
C THR A 120 17.46 4.12 9.18
N CYS A 121 17.50 4.62 7.95
CA CYS A 121 18.40 4.11 6.92
C CYS A 121 19.37 5.17 6.40
N GLU A 122 18.84 6.34 6.01
CA GLU A 122 19.59 7.35 5.27
C GLU A 122 19.13 8.76 5.69
N PRO A 123 19.81 9.40 6.63
CA PRO A 123 19.44 10.74 7.12
C PRO A 123 19.35 11.80 6.01
N GLU A 124 20.13 11.65 4.95
CA GLU A 124 20.19 12.57 3.80
C GLU A 124 19.29 12.12 2.64
N TRP A 125 18.34 11.19 2.88
CA TRP A 125 17.43 10.75 1.84
C TRP A 125 16.74 11.92 1.15
N ASN A 126 16.83 11.98 -0.17
CA ASN A 126 16.37 13.12 -0.93
C ASN A 126 14.84 13.11 -1.12
N ARG A 127 14.16 14.13 -0.57
CA ARG A 127 12.77 14.43 -0.89
C ARG A 127 12.74 15.38 -2.08
N ARG A 128 12.53 14.86 -3.28
CA ARG A 128 12.62 15.63 -4.53
C ARG A 128 11.56 16.70 -4.68
N GLY A 129 10.37 16.49 -4.16
CA GLY A 129 9.30 17.48 -4.21
C GLY A 129 7.94 16.91 -4.60
N LEU A 130 7.01 17.83 -4.83
CA LEU A 130 5.64 17.56 -5.26
C LEU A 130 5.43 18.15 -6.64
N TRP A 131 5.21 17.29 -7.66
CA TRP A 131 5.00 17.73 -9.02
C TRP A 131 3.52 17.73 -9.41
N ASN A 132 2.99 18.90 -9.70
CA ASN A 132 1.66 19.04 -10.30
C ASN A 132 1.77 18.88 -11.82
N ARG A 133 1.75 17.64 -12.31
CA ARG A 133 2.00 17.27 -13.71
C ARG A 133 0.93 16.33 -14.25
N ALA A 134 0.56 16.53 -15.52
CA ALA A 134 -0.52 15.82 -16.20
C ALA A 134 -0.13 14.39 -16.64
N TYR A 135 0.53 13.61 -15.76
CA TYR A 135 0.74 12.19 -16.02
C TYR A 135 -0.59 11.46 -16.08
N TYR A 136 -0.70 10.47 -16.94
CA TYR A 136 -1.97 9.82 -17.20
C TYR A 136 -2.60 9.20 -15.94
N GLU A 137 -1.80 8.45 -15.19
CA GLU A 137 -2.21 7.81 -13.93
C GLU A 137 -2.52 8.80 -12.80
N ALA A 138 -1.97 10.01 -12.84
CA ALA A 138 -2.29 11.07 -11.87
C ALA A 138 -3.54 11.90 -12.24
N ARG A 139 -3.88 11.94 -13.54
CA ARG A 139 -4.90 12.84 -14.09
C ARG A 139 -6.25 12.17 -14.30
N VAL A 140 -6.24 10.95 -14.85
CA VAL A 140 -7.44 10.27 -15.37
C VAL A 140 -8.32 9.62 -14.31
N PRO A 141 -7.78 9.04 -13.21
CA PRO A 141 -8.62 8.46 -12.17
C PRO A 141 -9.63 9.45 -11.61
N GLY A 142 -10.84 8.96 -11.35
CA GLY A 142 -11.96 9.72 -10.76
C GLY A 142 -11.85 9.92 -9.24
N ALA A 143 -10.83 9.36 -8.59
CA ALA A 143 -10.53 9.49 -7.17
C ALA A 143 -9.25 10.27 -6.93
N PRO A 144 -9.00 10.78 -5.71
CA PRO A 144 -7.71 11.32 -5.31
C PRO A 144 -6.58 10.35 -5.61
N THR A 145 -5.57 10.81 -6.34
CA THR A 145 -4.51 9.92 -6.85
C THR A 145 -3.14 10.54 -6.68
N MET A 146 -2.20 9.73 -6.22
CA MET A 146 -0.77 10.02 -6.30
C MET A 146 -0.04 9.02 -7.20
N LEU A 147 0.97 9.50 -7.92
CA LEU A 147 1.98 8.68 -8.54
C LEU A 147 3.28 8.85 -7.73
N LEU A 148 3.78 7.76 -7.22
CA LEU A 148 4.96 7.70 -6.38
C LEU A 148 6.14 7.15 -7.17
N GLU A 149 7.16 7.96 -7.38
CA GLU A 149 8.49 7.50 -7.79
C GLU A 149 9.32 7.31 -6.51
N LEU A 150 9.35 6.08 -5.99
CA LEU A 150 9.97 5.81 -4.70
C LEU A 150 11.46 6.11 -4.70
N LEU A 151 12.16 5.63 -5.70
CA LEU A 151 13.61 5.70 -5.90
C LEU A 151 13.92 5.49 -7.39
N SER A 152 15.19 5.61 -7.79
CA SER A 152 15.58 5.29 -9.17
C SER A 152 16.19 3.89 -9.28
N HIS A 153 15.60 3.05 -10.13
CA HIS A 153 16.12 1.71 -10.41
C HIS A 153 17.42 1.72 -11.25
N GLN A 154 17.80 2.84 -11.83
CA GLN A 154 19.04 3.03 -12.57
C GLN A 154 20.16 3.65 -11.71
N ASN A 155 19.84 4.15 -10.51
CA ASN A 155 20.82 4.78 -9.64
C ASN A 155 21.36 3.77 -8.60
N PHE A 156 22.67 3.56 -8.62
CA PHE A 156 23.30 2.57 -7.75
C PHE A 156 23.07 2.86 -6.26
N ALA A 157 23.20 4.12 -5.85
CA ALA A 157 22.97 4.54 -4.47
C ALA A 157 21.55 4.24 -3.99
N ASP A 158 20.53 4.49 -4.82
CA ASP A 158 19.14 4.14 -4.51
C ASP A 158 18.94 2.62 -4.42
N MET A 159 19.54 1.86 -5.34
CA MET A 159 19.36 0.42 -5.43
C MET A 159 20.07 -0.37 -4.32
N ARG A 160 21.05 0.21 -3.64
CA ARG A 160 21.57 -0.36 -2.38
C ARG A 160 20.48 -0.52 -1.34
N TYR A 161 19.57 0.47 -1.25
CA TYR A 161 18.38 0.40 -0.39
C TYR A 161 17.28 -0.44 -1.03
N GLY A 162 16.95 -0.18 -2.28
CA GLY A 162 15.86 -0.87 -2.99
C GLY A 162 15.99 -2.39 -3.07
N SER A 163 17.21 -2.93 -2.94
CA SER A 163 17.47 -4.37 -2.90
C SER A 163 17.36 -4.98 -1.49
N ASP A 164 17.41 -4.16 -0.42
CA ASP A 164 17.32 -4.64 0.96
C ASP A 164 15.87 -4.96 1.36
N PRO A 165 15.53 -6.19 1.76
CA PRO A 165 14.20 -6.56 2.23
C PRO A 165 13.71 -5.71 3.42
N ARG A 166 14.63 -5.28 4.30
CA ARG A 166 14.27 -4.43 5.46
C ARG A 166 13.81 -3.04 5.00
N PHE A 167 14.48 -2.47 4.01
CA PHE A 167 14.06 -1.22 3.39
C PHE A 167 12.68 -1.36 2.70
N LYS A 168 12.45 -2.46 2.00
CA LYS A 168 11.14 -2.74 1.38
C LYS A 168 10.02 -2.79 2.42
N PHE A 169 10.25 -3.47 3.54
CA PHE A 169 9.28 -3.51 4.64
C PHE A 169 9.05 -2.12 5.24
N LEU A 170 10.13 -1.38 5.54
CA LEU A 170 10.06 -0.02 6.07
C LEU A 170 9.21 0.89 5.20
N VAL A 171 9.49 0.92 3.89
CA VAL A 171 8.79 1.79 2.94
C VAL A 171 7.34 1.35 2.76
N SER A 172 7.06 0.05 2.66
CA SER A 172 5.69 -0.45 2.56
C SER A 172 4.87 -0.04 3.79
N ARG A 173 5.47 -0.13 4.98
CA ARG A 173 4.83 0.33 6.22
C ARG A 173 4.67 1.85 6.26
N ALA A 174 5.64 2.61 5.77
CA ALA A 174 5.53 4.06 5.68
C ALA A 174 4.42 4.50 4.72
N ILE A 175 4.29 3.85 3.55
CA ILE A 175 3.17 4.06 2.63
C ILE A 175 1.83 3.77 3.31
N TYR A 176 1.72 2.62 3.99
CA TYR A 176 0.53 2.26 4.75
C TYR A 176 0.16 3.32 5.80
N LYS A 177 1.13 3.79 6.60
CA LYS A 177 0.92 4.85 7.59
C LYS A 177 0.44 6.15 6.94
N GLY A 178 1.08 6.57 5.86
CA GLY A 178 0.68 7.78 5.13
C GLY A 178 -0.72 7.69 4.54
N ILE A 179 -1.09 6.56 3.95
CA ILE A 179 -2.45 6.31 3.44
C ILE A 179 -3.45 6.32 4.59
N LEU A 180 -3.16 5.62 5.69
CA LEU A 180 -4.03 5.59 6.86
C LEU A 180 -4.25 7.00 7.44
N GLN A 181 -3.19 7.81 7.54
CA GLN A 181 -3.28 9.19 8.00
C GLN A 181 -4.16 10.04 7.07
N TYR A 182 -3.99 9.89 5.75
CA TYR A 182 -4.83 10.57 4.77
C TYR A 182 -6.31 10.17 4.92
N ILE A 183 -6.61 8.87 4.92
CA ILE A 183 -7.99 8.35 5.04
C ILE A 183 -8.60 8.78 6.37
N SER A 184 -7.88 8.63 7.49
CA SER A 184 -8.36 9.07 8.80
C SER A 184 -8.73 10.56 8.81
N SER A 185 -7.93 11.41 8.14
CA SER A 185 -8.22 12.84 8.02
C SER A 185 -9.45 13.15 7.17
N GLN A 186 -9.72 12.35 6.12
CA GLN A 186 -10.90 12.55 5.26
C GLN A 186 -12.21 12.18 5.96
N TYR A 187 -12.16 11.22 6.88
CA TYR A 187 -13.32 10.70 7.59
C TYR A 187 -13.40 11.14 9.07
N GLU A 188 -12.49 12.00 9.49
CA GLU A 188 -12.40 12.48 10.88
C GLU A 188 -12.28 11.33 11.89
N LEU A 189 -11.55 10.27 11.52
CA LEU A 189 -11.34 9.09 12.34
C LEU A 189 -10.02 9.17 13.09
N PRO A 190 -9.90 8.49 14.25
CA PRO A 190 -8.62 8.37 14.94
C PRO A 190 -7.56 7.70 14.05
N TYR A 191 -6.36 8.26 14.06
CA TYR A 191 -5.19 7.64 13.43
C TYR A 191 -4.57 6.65 14.40
N VAL A 192 -4.73 5.35 14.11
CA VAL A 192 -4.18 4.25 14.90
C VAL A 192 -3.57 3.22 13.95
N VAL A 193 -2.27 3.02 14.06
CA VAL A 193 -1.52 2.12 13.18
C VAL A 193 -1.54 0.70 13.73
N GLN A 194 -1.68 -0.28 12.83
CA GLN A 194 -1.61 -1.68 13.19
C GLN A 194 -0.26 -2.03 13.85
N PRO A 195 -0.24 -2.80 14.95
CA PRO A 195 0.97 -3.28 15.57
C PRO A 195 1.88 -4.06 14.61
N LEU A 196 3.16 -4.10 14.92
CA LEU A 196 4.10 -4.98 14.24
C LEU A 196 3.81 -6.45 14.53
N PRO A 197 4.21 -7.39 13.66
CA PRO A 197 4.12 -8.81 13.95
C PRO A 197 4.82 -9.14 15.27
N VAL A 198 4.26 -10.09 15.98
CA VAL A 198 4.89 -10.63 17.20
C VAL A 198 6.21 -11.36 16.86
N GLU A 199 7.09 -11.47 17.83
CA GLU A 199 8.31 -12.28 17.73
C GLU A 199 8.35 -13.37 18.81
N SER A 200 9.32 -14.28 18.70
CA SER A 200 9.56 -15.34 19.67
C SER A 200 8.30 -16.20 19.95
N LEU A 201 7.49 -16.47 18.91
CA LEU A 201 6.36 -17.40 19.06
C LEU A 201 6.89 -18.78 19.43
N ALA A 202 6.41 -19.29 20.58
CA ALA A 202 6.77 -20.58 21.10
C ALA A 202 5.51 -21.37 21.53
N ALA A 203 5.58 -22.68 21.39
CA ALA A 203 4.57 -23.61 21.91
C ALA A 203 5.28 -24.67 22.76
N GLU A 204 4.87 -24.81 24.02
CA GLU A 204 5.50 -25.70 24.99
C GLU A 204 4.43 -26.54 25.74
N PHE A 205 4.77 -27.77 26.04
CA PHE A 205 3.88 -28.58 26.89
C PHE A 205 3.84 -27.97 28.29
N ALA A 206 2.63 -27.70 28.76
CA ALA A 206 2.35 -27.26 30.11
C ALA A 206 1.88 -28.44 30.95
N ALA A 207 1.70 -28.20 32.25
CA ALA A 207 1.07 -29.18 33.15
C ALA A 207 -0.34 -29.55 32.63
N ASP A 208 -0.79 -30.74 32.98
CA ASP A 208 -2.14 -31.24 32.68
C ASP A 208 -2.45 -31.52 31.21
N GLY A 209 -1.39 -31.73 30.38
CA GLY A 209 -1.56 -32.08 28.97
C GLY A 209 -1.96 -30.90 28.07
N LYS A 210 -1.88 -29.67 28.58
CA LYS A 210 -2.12 -28.44 27.81
C LYS A 210 -0.88 -27.99 27.09
N VAL A 211 -1.06 -27.13 26.08
CA VAL A 211 0.01 -26.45 25.39
C VAL A 211 -0.05 -24.96 25.73
N ALA A 212 1.07 -24.44 26.22
CA ALA A 212 1.28 -23.01 26.40
C ALA A 212 1.82 -22.41 25.12
N VAL A 213 1.09 -21.49 24.53
CA VAL A 213 1.52 -20.70 23.39
C VAL A 213 1.88 -19.30 23.88
N SER A 214 3.11 -18.85 23.62
CA SER A 214 3.62 -17.57 24.08
C SER A 214 4.31 -16.82 22.94
N TRP A 215 4.40 -15.52 23.07
CA TRP A 215 5.08 -14.63 22.10
C TRP A 215 5.52 -13.35 22.77
N SER A 216 6.37 -12.59 22.07
CA SER A 216 6.79 -11.25 22.51
C SER A 216 6.16 -10.17 21.63
N PRO A 217 5.57 -9.12 22.20
CA PRO A 217 5.12 -7.97 21.42
C PRO A 217 6.32 -7.18 20.90
N VAL A 218 6.21 -6.69 19.66
CA VAL A 218 7.20 -5.82 19.06
C VAL A 218 6.70 -4.39 19.08
N MET A 219 7.45 -3.49 19.72
CA MET A 219 7.13 -2.07 19.77
C MET A 219 7.69 -1.36 18.53
N ASP A 220 6.85 -0.59 17.86
CA ASP A 220 7.28 0.23 16.73
C ASP A 220 7.92 1.54 17.22
N SER A 221 9.23 1.67 17.08
CA SER A 221 9.97 2.87 17.49
C SER A 221 9.64 4.11 16.63
N LEU A 222 9.02 3.91 15.47
CA LEU A 222 8.63 4.97 14.54
C LEU A 222 7.17 5.40 14.72
N GLU A 223 6.36 4.61 15.49
CA GLU A 223 4.92 4.81 15.56
C GLU A 223 4.34 4.40 16.92
N THR A 224 4.06 5.37 17.75
CA THR A 224 3.59 5.13 19.12
C THR A 224 2.15 4.61 19.19
N THR A 225 1.32 4.88 18.17
CA THR A 225 -0.07 4.40 18.12
C THR A 225 -0.15 2.90 17.81
N ALA A 226 0.95 2.29 17.36
CA ALA A 226 1.04 0.88 16.99
C ALA A 226 1.28 -0.06 18.18
N ALA A 227 1.10 0.39 19.42
CA ALA A 227 1.21 -0.48 20.58
C ALA A 227 0.09 -1.55 20.58
N PRO A 228 0.42 -2.85 20.70
CA PRO A 228 -0.61 -3.89 20.73
C PRO A 228 -1.45 -3.79 22.00
N THR A 229 -2.76 -3.87 21.84
CA THR A 229 -3.74 -3.87 22.94
C THR A 229 -4.33 -5.25 23.17
N GLY A 230 -4.06 -6.22 22.30
CA GLY A 230 -4.50 -7.59 22.38
C GLY A 230 -4.04 -8.42 21.19
N TYR A 231 -4.34 -9.69 21.21
CA TYR A 231 -3.89 -10.65 20.21
C TYR A 231 -5.04 -11.59 19.84
N VAL A 232 -4.99 -12.12 18.64
CA VAL A 232 -5.86 -13.21 18.21
C VAL A 232 -4.98 -14.37 17.80
N VAL A 233 -5.15 -15.51 18.46
CA VAL A 233 -4.42 -16.74 18.15
C VAL A 233 -5.31 -17.63 17.29
N TYR A 234 -4.86 -17.89 16.08
CA TYR A 234 -5.52 -18.80 15.14
C TYR A 234 -4.83 -20.17 15.20
N THR A 235 -5.62 -21.21 15.31
CA THR A 235 -5.14 -22.58 15.38
C THR A 235 -5.61 -23.37 14.16
N ARG A 236 -4.73 -24.22 13.64
CA ARG A 236 -5.07 -25.16 12.58
C ARG A 236 -4.81 -26.59 13.10
N ILE A 237 -5.71 -27.49 12.80
CA ILE A 237 -5.56 -28.92 13.16
C ILE A 237 -5.27 -29.70 11.89
N ASP A 238 -4.17 -30.44 11.87
CA ASP A 238 -3.67 -31.21 10.72
C ASP A 238 -3.64 -30.37 9.44
N ASP A 239 -4.23 -30.85 8.35
CA ASP A 239 -4.33 -30.16 7.05
C ASP A 239 -5.61 -29.33 6.90
N GLY A 240 -6.35 -29.11 7.99
CA GLY A 240 -7.57 -28.29 8.00
C GLY A 240 -7.33 -26.80 7.79
N GLY A 241 -8.41 -26.01 7.79
CA GLY A 241 -8.34 -24.56 7.84
C GLY A 241 -8.04 -24.03 9.23
N PHE A 242 -7.62 -22.76 9.32
CA PHE A 242 -7.55 -22.07 10.60
C PHE A 242 -8.94 -21.87 11.20
N ASP A 243 -9.01 -21.92 12.53
CA ASP A 243 -10.22 -21.62 13.29
C ASP A 243 -10.61 -20.12 13.22
N ASN A 244 -11.65 -19.74 13.96
CA ASN A 244 -12.11 -18.33 14.01
C ASN A 244 -11.25 -17.42 14.90
N GLY A 245 -10.18 -17.96 15.49
CA GLY A 245 -9.28 -17.25 16.37
C GLY A 245 -9.78 -17.09 17.80
N ARG A 246 -8.86 -17.09 18.75
CA ARG A 246 -9.12 -16.86 20.19
C ARG A 246 -8.44 -15.58 20.63
N TYR A 247 -9.24 -14.62 21.12
CA TYR A 247 -8.72 -13.37 21.64
C TYR A 247 -8.09 -13.54 23.03
N THR A 248 -6.99 -12.82 23.28
CA THR A 248 -6.35 -12.65 24.58
C THR A 248 -5.72 -11.25 24.67
N ASP A 249 -5.76 -10.66 25.86
CA ASP A 249 -5.10 -9.38 26.17
C ASP A 249 -3.64 -9.58 26.65
N LYS A 250 -3.20 -10.83 26.79
CA LYS A 250 -1.86 -11.21 27.25
C LYS A 250 -1.07 -11.85 26.11
N PRO A 251 0.26 -11.72 26.08
CA PRO A 251 1.12 -12.40 25.12
C PRO A 251 1.30 -13.90 25.44
N TYR A 252 0.23 -14.53 25.81
CA TYR A 252 0.18 -15.92 26.27
C TYR A 252 -1.22 -16.49 26.15
N LEU A 253 -1.32 -17.75 25.74
CA LEU A 253 -2.55 -18.52 25.69
C LEU A 253 -2.28 -19.96 26.13
N LEU A 254 -3.09 -20.48 27.05
CA LEU A 254 -3.11 -21.90 27.41
C LEU A 254 -4.21 -22.60 26.61
N SER A 255 -3.84 -23.61 25.81
CA SER A 255 -4.75 -24.32 24.92
C SER A 255 -4.81 -25.81 25.26
N GLU A 256 -6.02 -26.36 25.28
CA GLU A 256 -6.23 -27.82 25.36
C GLU A 256 -6.08 -28.42 23.97
N GLN A 257 -5.35 -29.52 23.89
CA GLN A 257 -5.05 -30.16 22.62
C GLN A 257 -5.45 -31.64 22.63
N GLU A 258 -5.92 -32.16 21.53
CA GLU A 258 -6.24 -33.56 21.35
C GLU A 258 -4.96 -34.36 21.09
N PRO A 259 -4.66 -35.44 21.84
CA PRO A 259 -3.50 -36.28 21.57
C PRO A 259 -3.53 -36.88 20.17
N GLY A 260 -2.37 -36.91 19.52
CA GLY A 260 -2.21 -37.50 18.18
C GLY A 260 -2.59 -36.61 17.01
N ARG A 261 -2.88 -35.34 17.26
CA ARG A 261 -3.14 -34.33 16.20
C ARG A 261 -1.94 -33.38 16.04
N ILE A 262 -1.80 -32.77 14.87
CA ILE A 262 -0.82 -31.72 14.58
C ILE A 262 -1.55 -30.37 14.65
N TYR A 263 -0.93 -29.39 15.33
CA TYR A 263 -1.48 -28.04 15.51
C TYR A 263 -0.56 -26.97 14.94
#